data_07311f26c9833053ac9d3ab2dbe2b043
#
_entry.id   07311f26c9833053ac9d3ab2dbe2b043
#
_cell.length_a   1.000
_cell.length_b   1.000
_cell.length_c   1.000
_cell.angle_alpha   90.00
_cell.angle_beta   90.00
_cell.angle_gamma   90.00
#
_symmetry.space_group_name_H-M   'P 1'
#
loop_
_entity.id
_entity.type
_entity.pdbx_description
1 polymer ?
#
loop_
_entity_poly.entity_id
_entity_poly.type
_entity_poly.pdbx_seq_one_letter_code
_entity_poly.pdbx_strand_id
1 'polypeptide(L)'
;MKKTGDNISTKSANWKFSGEMVNNFESHVSKSVPIYKRGHELIIQLSDFFVKQDSIVYDIGSSTGTLLNMIHKRHSNKKLKLIGIEKIPEMIHQAKKNKVHKSIQYVNKDIEKIKLKKSDMIISNFTMQFIRPKKRQDIINKIYEKLL
;
A
#
# COMPACT_ATOMS: atom_id res chain seq x y z
N MET A 1 -15.82 -12.56 26.15
CA MET A 1 -15.22 -11.70 25.10
C MET A 1 -15.62 -12.27 23.75
N LYS A 2 -16.40 -11.58 22.91
CA LYS A 2 -16.71 -12.05 21.55
C LYS A 2 -15.44 -12.06 20.72
N LYS A 3 -15.01 -13.22 20.23
CA LYS A 3 -13.95 -13.34 19.24
C LYS A 3 -14.50 -12.75 17.92
N THR A 4 -13.91 -11.67 17.44
CA THR A 4 -14.08 -11.25 16.06
C THR A 4 -13.46 -12.34 15.16
N GLY A 5 -14.09 -12.64 14.02
CA GLY A 5 -13.60 -13.70 13.12
C GLY A 5 -12.09 -13.61 12.89
N ASP A 6 -11.44 -14.74 12.63
CA ASP A 6 -10.00 -14.93 12.45
C ASP A 6 -9.13 -14.87 13.73
N ASN A 7 -9.71 -15.12 14.93
CA ASN A 7 -8.99 -15.18 16.24
C ASN A 7 -8.17 -13.93 16.62
N ILE A 8 -8.46 -12.77 16.04
CA ILE A 8 -7.76 -11.53 16.34
C ILE A 8 -8.35 -10.90 17.60
N SER A 9 -7.52 -10.75 18.63
CA SER A 9 -7.87 -10.08 19.87
C SER A 9 -7.53 -8.58 19.76
N THR A 10 -8.54 -7.73 19.72
CA THR A 10 -8.35 -6.27 19.80
C THR A 10 -8.67 -5.80 21.20
N LYS A 11 -7.65 -5.46 21.98
CA LYS A 11 -7.80 -4.63 23.18
C LYS A 11 -7.69 -3.16 22.75
N SER A 12 -8.77 -2.38 22.95
CA SER A 12 -8.76 -0.91 22.88
C SER A 12 -8.46 -0.32 21.48
N ALA A 13 -9.07 -0.84 20.40
CA ALA A 13 -8.92 -0.29 19.03
C ALA A 13 -7.45 -0.09 18.55
N ASN A 14 -6.49 -0.68 19.25
CA ASN A 14 -5.07 -0.62 18.90
C ASN A 14 -4.75 -1.73 17.90
N TRP A 15 -4.81 -1.42 16.62
CA TRP A 15 -4.43 -2.33 15.55
C TRP A 15 -2.92 -2.59 15.59
N LYS A 16 -2.52 -3.76 16.04
CA LYS A 16 -1.13 -4.23 15.91
C LYS A 16 -1.01 -5.05 14.63
N PHE A 17 -0.33 -4.53 13.64
CA PHE A 17 -0.04 -5.19 12.38
C PHE A 17 1.20 -6.10 12.52
N SER A 18 1.11 -7.17 13.33
CA SER A 18 2.24 -8.07 13.62
C SER A 18 1.75 -9.51 13.83
N GLY A 19 2.67 -10.48 13.71
CA GLY A 19 2.41 -11.90 13.96
C GLY A 19 1.47 -12.54 12.94
N GLU A 20 0.57 -13.42 13.40
CA GLU A 20 -0.36 -14.18 12.55
C GLU A 20 -1.28 -13.30 11.70
N MET A 21 -1.57 -12.06 12.17
CA MET A 21 -2.38 -11.11 11.41
C MET A 21 -1.76 -10.79 10.04
N VAL A 22 -0.43 -10.72 9.94
CA VAL A 22 0.25 -10.39 8.67
C VAL A 22 0.03 -11.48 7.63
N ASN A 23 0.05 -12.75 8.04
CA ASN A 23 -0.16 -13.89 7.14
C ASN A 23 -1.60 -13.92 6.59
N ASN A 24 -2.57 -13.49 7.42
CA ASN A 24 -3.99 -13.50 7.09
C ASN A 24 -4.53 -12.10 6.74
N PHE A 25 -3.65 -11.12 6.53
CA PHE A 25 -4.02 -9.71 6.41
C PHE A 25 -5.07 -9.46 5.33
N GLU A 26 -4.86 -9.97 4.11
CA GLU A 26 -5.79 -9.77 2.98
C GLU A 26 -7.18 -10.37 3.26
N SER A 27 -7.23 -11.56 3.85
CA SER A 27 -8.50 -12.18 4.24
C SER A 27 -9.21 -11.35 5.30
N HIS A 28 -8.46 -10.93 6.33
CA HIS A 28 -9.02 -10.16 7.44
C HIS A 28 -9.52 -8.79 6.99
N VAL A 29 -8.69 -8.00 6.27
CA VAL A 29 -9.04 -6.65 5.84
C VAL A 29 -10.19 -6.65 4.84
N SER A 30 -10.25 -7.65 3.96
CA SER A 30 -11.35 -7.81 2.99
C SER A 30 -12.72 -8.02 3.66
N LYS A 31 -12.74 -8.62 4.86
CA LYS A 31 -13.96 -8.85 5.65
C LYS A 31 -14.30 -7.68 6.56
N SER A 32 -13.30 -6.94 7.02
CA SER A 32 -13.43 -5.91 8.07
C SER A 32 -13.55 -4.49 7.52
N VAL A 33 -12.97 -4.22 6.35
CA VAL A 33 -12.98 -2.89 5.73
C VAL A 33 -13.97 -2.87 4.56
N PRO A 34 -15.07 -2.12 4.67
CA PRO A 34 -16.01 -1.97 3.57
C PRO A 34 -15.32 -1.49 2.30
N ILE A 35 -15.77 -2.01 1.14
CA ILE A 35 -15.28 -1.64 -0.18
C ILE A 35 -13.77 -1.83 -0.45
N TYR A 36 -13.02 -2.52 0.43
CA TYR A 36 -11.56 -2.69 0.28
C TYR A 36 -11.17 -3.22 -1.11
N LYS A 37 -11.77 -4.32 -1.55
CA LYS A 37 -11.50 -4.92 -2.87
C LYS A 37 -11.92 -4.00 -4.02
N ARG A 38 -13.08 -3.37 -3.90
CA ARG A 38 -13.58 -2.40 -4.90
C ARG A 38 -12.68 -1.18 -5.00
N GLY A 39 -12.11 -0.71 -3.88
CA GLY A 39 -11.10 0.36 -3.88
C GLY A 39 -9.87 -0.01 -4.70
N HIS A 40 -9.36 -1.24 -4.55
CA HIS A 40 -8.26 -1.73 -5.38
C HIS A 40 -8.64 -1.82 -6.85
N GLU A 41 -9.80 -2.36 -7.19
CA GLU A 41 -10.32 -2.44 -8.56
C GLU A 41 -10.39 -1.05 -9.21
N LEU A 42 -10.93 -0.05 -8.49
CA LEU A 42 -11.02 1.33 -8.96
C LEU A 42 -9.63 1.94 -9.20
N ILE A 43 -8.70 1.77 -8.27
CA ILE A 43 -7.32 2.28 -8.42
C ILE A 43 -6.65 1.68 -9.65
N ILE A 44 -6.86 0.39 -9.90
CA ILE A 44 -6.31 -0.30 -11.08
C ILE A 44 -6.90 0.26 -12.37
N GLN A 45 -8.20 0.51 -12.41
CA GLN A 45 -8.84 1.15 -13.56
C GLN A 45 -8.33 2.59 -13.78
N LEU A 46 -8.22 3.37 -12.70
CA LEU A 46 -7.65 4.72 -12.76
C LEU A 46 -6.19 4.73 -13.22
N SER A 47 -5.42 3.68 -12.91
CA SER A 47 -4.03 3.59 -13.35
C SER A 47 -3.85 3.59 -14.86
N ASP A 48 -4.88 3.23 -15.64
CA ASP A 48 -4.84 3.27 -17.11
C ASP A 48 -4.61 4.70 -17.64
N PHE A 49 -5.03 5.72 -16.90
CA PHE A 49 -4.89 7.13 -17.30
C PHE A 49 -3.49 7.70 -16.98
N PHE A 50 -2.79 7.14 -16.01
CA PHE A 50 -1.54 7.70 -15.48
C PHE A 50 -0.31 6.85 -15.84
N VAL A 51 -0.48 5.54 -15.99
CA VAL A 51 0.63 4.61 -16.17
C VAL A 51 0.94 4.41 -17.65
N LYS A 52 2.12 4.86 -18.06
CA LYS A 52 2.68 4.71 -19.41
C LYS A 52 4.00 3.92 -19.37
N GLN A 53 4.66 3.77 -20.51
CA GLN A 53 5.98 3.15 -20.58
C GLN A 53 6.98 3.90 -19.68
N ASP A 54 7.79 3.15 -18.93
CA ASP A 54 8.82 3.63 -17.97
C ASP A 54 8.28 4.42 -16.76
N SER A 55 6.96 4.41 -16.51
CA SER A 55 6.35 5.09 -15.36
C SER A 55 6.89 4.64 -14.02
N ILE A 56 6.96 5.59 -13.10
CA ILE A 56 7.24 5.38 -11.68
C ILE A 56 5.93 5.50 -10.91
N VAL A 57 5.59 4.45 -10.15
CA VAL A 57 4.39 4.39 -9.31
C VAL A 57 4.79 4.13 -7.87
N TYR A 58 4.31 4.95 -6.96
CA TYR A 58 4.44 4.73 -5.52
C TYR A 58 3.12 4.24 -4.90
N ASP A 59 3.23 3.33 -3.93
CA ASP A 59 2.14 2.92 -3.04
C ASP A 59 2.57 3.17 -1.59
N ILE A 60 1.95 4.17 -0.96
CA ILE A 60 2.24 4.60 0.41
C ILE A 60 1.37 3.80 1.38
N GLY A 61 2.00 3.04 2.27
CA GLY A 61 1.33 2.05 3.11
C GLY A 61 0.99 0.81 2.32
N SER A 62 1.97 0.29 1.56
CA SER A 62 1.78 -0.81 0.61
C SER A 62 1.44 -2.16 1.25
N SER A 63 1.48 -2.25 2.58
CA SER A 63 1.11 -3.45 3.33
C SER A 63 1.78 -4.73 2.76
N THR A 64 1.02 -5.77 2.49
CA THR A 64 1.50 -7.05 1.92
C THR A 64 1.72 -7.03 0.40
N GLY A 65 1.61 -5.86 -0.24
CA GLY A 65 1.97 -5.62 -1.63
C GLY A 65 0.94 -6.01 -2.68
N THR A 66 -0.27 -6.34 -2.27
CA THR A 66 -1.34 -6.80 -3.17
C THR A 66 -1.62 -5.81 -4.30
N LEU A 67 -1.77 -4.52 -3.98
CA LEU A 67 -2.12 -3.50 -4.97
C LEU A 67 -1.04 -3.33 -6.05
N LEU A 68 0.25 -3.30 -5.67
CA LEU A 68 1.34 -3.21 -6.65
C LEU A 68 1.46 -4.44 -7.54
N ASN A 69 1.17 -5.63 -7.00
CA ASN A 69 1.10 -6.85 -7.81
C ASN A 69 -0.03 -6.77 -8.85
N MET A 70 -1.18 -6.23 -8.47
CA MET A 70 -2.33 -6.04 -9.38
C MET A 70 -2.02 -5.00 -10.47
N ILE A 71 -1.37 -3.86 -10.12
CA ILE A 71 -0.92 -2.84 -11.07
C ILE A 71 0.08 -3.44 -12.06
N HIS A 72 1.07 -4.20 -11.56
CA HIS A 72 2.01 -4.88 -12.45
C HIS A 72 1.30 -5.81 -13.42
N LYS A 73 0.35 -6.60 -12.94
CA LYS A 73 -0.44 -7.53 -13.79
C LYS A 73 -1.25 -6.79 -14.85
N ARG A 74 -1.89 -5.66 -14.49
CA ARG A 74 -2.67 -4.82 -15.42
C ARG A 74 -1.82 -4.25 -16.54
N HIS A 75 -0.59 -3.84 -16.23
CA HIS A 75 0.33 -3.17 -17.15
C HIS A 75 1.57 -4.05 -17.46
N SER A 76 1.38 -5.36 -17.58
CA SER A 76 2.47 -6.34 -17.76
C SER A 76 3.27 -6.15 -19.05
N ASN A 77 2.70 -5.49 -20.04
CA ASN A 77 3.34 -5.11 -21.30
C ASN A 77 4.18 -3.83 -21.21
N LYS A 78 4.19 -3.15 -20.05
CA LYS A 78 4.93 -1.90 -19.83
C LYS A 78 6.12 -2.13 -18.91
N LYS A 79 7.19 -1.41 -19.14
CA LYS A 79 8.36 -1.40 -18.25
C LYS A 79 8.13 -0.37 -17.14
N LEU A 80 7.85 -0.84 -15.93
CA LEU A 80 7.48 0.00 -14.80
C LEU A 80 8.51 -0.05 -13.67
N LYS A 81 8.52 1.00 -12.83
CA LYS A 81 9.14 1.02 -11.51
C LYS A 81 8.05 1.16 -10.47
N LEU A 82 7.72 0.07 -9.78
CA LEU A 82 6.69 0.00 -8.77
C LEU A 82 7.33 -0.01 -7.39
N ILE A 83 7.01 0.97 -6.53
CA ILE A 83 7.70 1.16 -5.26
C ILE A 83 6.68 1.21 -4.13
N GLY A 84 6.68 0.18 -3.29
CA GLY A 84 5.89 0.13 -2.06
C GLY A 84 6.67 0.72 -0.88
N ILE A 85 6.05 1.66 -0.17
CA ILE A 85 6.59 2.24 1.06
C ILE A 85 5.74 1.74 2.22
N GLU A 86 6.38 1.05 3.16
CA GLU A 86 5.70 0.50 4.33
C GLU A 86 6.62 0.59 5.55
N LYS A 87 6.08 1.04 6.68
CA LYS A 87 6.87 1.21 7.90
C LYS A 87 6.97 -0.06 8.74
N ILE A 88 6.08 -1.03 8.55
CA ILE A 88 6.00 -2.25 9.35
C ILE A 88 6.88 -3.34 8.69
N PRO A 89 7.97 -3.78 9.37
CA PRO A 89 8.91 -4.74 8.77
C PRO A 89 8.28 -6.07 8.37
N GLU A 90 7.34 -6.57 9.16
CA GLU A 90 6.65 -7.83 8.92
C GLU A 90 5.80 -7.78 7.65
N MET A 91 5.12 -6.63 7.40
CA MET A 91 4.38 -6.40 6.16
C MET A 91 5.32 -6.39 4.95
N ILE A 92 6.47 -5.70 5.06
CA ILE A 92 7.51 -5.71 4.01
C ILE A 92 8.02 -7.14 3.73
N HIS A 93 8.24 -7.92 4.79
CA HIS A 93 8.68 -9.31 4.63
C HIS A 93 7.64 -10.12 3.84
N GLN A 94 6.37 -10.00 4.19
CA GLN A 94 5.29 -10.66 3.46
C GLN A 94 5.13 -10.13 2.02
N ALA A 95 5.23 -8.81 1.82
CA ALA A 95 5.17 -8.20 0.50
C ALA A 95 6.29 -8.72 -0.43
N LYS A 96 7.49 -8.90 0.11
CA LYS A 96 8.62 -9.49 -0.64
C LYS A 96 8.37 -10.95 -1.02
N LYS A 97 7.73 -11.75 -0.16
CA LYS A 97 7.31 -13.12 -0.48
C LYS A 97 6.23 -13.15 -1.57
N ASN A 98 5.27 -12.23 -1.49
CA ASN A 98 4.14 -12.15 -2.42
C ASN A 98 4.52 -11.52 -3.76
N LYS A 99 5.70 -10.95 -3.89
CA LYS A 99 6.13 -10.19 -5.05
C LYS A 99 6.16 -11.03 -6.32
N VAL A 100 5.41 -10.62 -7.33
CA VAL A 100 5.25 -11.36 -8.60
C VAL A 100 6.30 -11.01 -9.67
N HIS A 101 7.00 -9.87 -9.53
CA HIS A 101 7.96 -9.42 -10.55
C HIS A 101 9.08 -8.53 -9.97
N LYS A 102 10.25 -8.56 -10.62
CA LYS A 102 11.44 -7.79 -10.21
C LYS A 102 11.28 -6.26 -10.28
N SER A 103 10.35 -5.74 -11.09
CA SER A 103 10.04 -4.30 -11.18
C SER A 103 9.41 -3.73 -9.91
N ILE A 104 8.90 -4.59 -9.01
CA ILE A 104 8.32 -4.18 -7.74
C ILE A 104 9.41 -4.15 -6.68
N GLN A 105 9.55 -3.02 -6.01
CA GLN A 105 10.50 -2.82 -4.92
C GLN A 105 9.74 -2.41 -3.65
N TYR A 106 10.19 -2.88 -2.50
CA TYR A 106 9.62 -2.50 -1.21
C TYR A 106 10.67 -1.83 -0.33
N VAL A 107 10.30 -0.68 0.24
CA VAL A 107 11.15 0.15 1.11
C VAL A 107 10.54 0.19 2.49
N ASN A 108 11.26 -0.35 3.49
CA ASN A 108 10.82 -0.29 4.89
C ASN A 108 11.21 1.07 5.48
N LYS A 109 10.33 2.04 5.32
CA LYS A 109 10.50 3.40 5.87
C LYS A 109 9.15 4.04 6.15
N ASP A 110 9.17 4.98 7.09
CA ASP A 110 8.05 5.90 7.30
C ASP A 110 8.02 6.94 6.18
N ILE A 111 6.82 7.22 5.65
CA ILE A 111 6.60 8.23 4.60
C ILE A 111 7.06 9.63 5.04
N GLU A 112 7.03 9.95 6.32
CA GLU A 112 7.53 11.21 6.86
C GLU A 112 9.03 11.38 6.58
N LYS A 113 9.80 10.29 6.56
CA LYS A 113 11.27 10.26 6.50
C LYS A 113 11.88 9.93 5.14
N ILE A 114 11.06 9.57 4.15
CA ILE A 114 11.53 9.20 2.82
C ILE A 114 11.46 10.38 1.85
N LYS A 115 12.43 10.48 0.95
CA LYS A 115 12.39 11.38 -0.20
C LYS A 115 11.80 10.63 -1.40
N LEU A 116 10.75 11.17 -1.99
CA LEU A 116 10.14 10.65 -3.22
C LEU A 116 10.87 11.25 -4.43
N LYS A 117 10.91 10.51 -5.53
CA LYS A 117 11.28 11.01 -6.84
C LYS A 117 10.02 11.48 -7.58
N LYS A 118 10.19 12.25 -8.65
CA LYS A 118 9.09 12.55 -9.59
C LYS A 118 8.48 11.26 -10.10
N SER A 119 7.17 11.19 -10.18
CA SER A 119 6.42 9.97 -10.47
C SER A 119 5.11 10.27 -11.16
N ASP A 120 4.64 9.32 -11.95
CA ASP A 120 3.42 9.44 -12.74
C ASP A 120 2.17 9.16 -11.89
N MET A 121 2.30 8.34 -10.84
CA MET A 121 1.20 8.02 -9.96
C MET A 121 1.71 7.77 -8.53
N ILE A 122 1.00 8.34 -7.55
CA ILE A 122 1.24 8.07 -6.13
C ILE A 122 -0.09 7.66 -5.50
N ILE A 123 -0.10 6.50 -4.89
CA ILE A 123 -1.28 5.90 -4.26
C ILE A 123 -1.12 6.00 -2.74
N SER A 124 -2.21 6.32 -2.06
CA SER A 124 -2.34 6.24 -0.60
C SER A 124 -3.73 5.73 -0.26
N ASN A 125 -3.89 4.41 -0.25
CA ASN A 125 -5.17 3.75 -0.02
C ASN A 125 -5.29 3.26 1.42
N PHE A 126 -6.30 3.72 2.16
CA PHE A 126 -6.54 3.41 3.58
C PHE A 126 -5.32 3.66 4.50
N THR A 127 -4.42 4.60 4.15
CA THR A 127 -3.18 4.86 4.89
C THR A 127 -3.22 6.15 5.69
N MET A 128 -3.80 7.22 5.14
CA MET A 128 -3.76 8.56 5.75
C MET A 128 -4.43 8.61 7.13
N GLN A 129 -5.39 7.73 7.42
CA GLN A 129 -6.04 7.65 8.73
C GLN A 129 -5.09 7.25 9.88
N PHE A 130 -4.00 6.52 9.57
CA PHE A 130 -2.98 6.11 10.55
C PHE A 130 -1.87 7.16 10.75
N ILE A 131 -1.92 8.24 10.00
CA ILE A 131 -0.98 9.36 10.13
C ILE A 131 -1.57 10.41 11.05
N ARG A 132 -0.75 10.93 11.97
CA ARG A 132 -1.17 11.99 12.90
C ARG A 132 -1.76 13.16 12.12
N PRO A 133 -2.94 13.70 12.49
CA PRO A 133 -3.64 14.75 11.73
C PRO A 133 -2.76 15.92 11.35
N LYS A 134 -1.94 16.43 12.30
CA LYS A 134 -1.02 17.54 12.09
C LYS A 134 0.11 17.28 11.07
N LYS A 135 0.32 16.02 10.67
CA LYS A 135 1.34 15.63 9.68
C LYS A 135 0.77 15.32 8.29
N ARG A 136 -0.54 15.20 8.18
CA ARG A 136 -1.18 14.82 6.91
C ARG A 136 -0.95 15.84 5.82
N GLN A 137 -1.04 17.15 6.13
CA GLN A 137 -0.83 18.22 5.16
C GLN A 137 0.60 18.22 4.62
N ASP A 138 1.60 18.02 5.50
CA ASP A 138 3.01 17.94 5.07
C ASP A 138 3.24 16.80 4.07
N ILE A 139 2.56 15.65 4.31
CA ILE A 139 2.66 14.49 3.41
C ILE A 139 1.94 14.74 2.10
N ILE A 140 0.76 15.36 2.12
CA ILE A 140 0.02 15.73 0.90
C ILE A 140 0.86 16.69 0.06
N ASN A 141 1.47 17.71 0.66
CA ASN A 141 2.36 18.64 -0.04
C ASN A 141 3.56 17.92 -0.65
N LYS A 142 4.20 17.02 0.12
CA LYS A 142 5.30 16.17 -0.37
C LYS A 142 4.89 15.33 -1.60
N ILE A 143 3.69 14.76 -1.58
CA ILE A 143 3.14 13.97 -2.70
C ILE A 143 2.91 14.86 -3.90
N TYR A 144 2.22 15.99 -3.71
CA TYR A 144 1.90 16.94 -4.77
C TYR A 144 3.14 17.44 -5.51
N GLU A 145 4.19 17.81 -4.78
CA GLU A 145 5.47 18.26 -5.36
C GLU A 145 6.17 17.19 -6.21
N LYS A 146 5.81 15.92 -6.07
CA LYS A 146 6.45 14.80 -6.77
C LYS A 146 5.59 14.17 -7.86
N LEU A 147 4.38 14.65 -8.07
CA LEU A 147 3.58 14.29 -9.24
C LEU A 147 4.10 15.01 -10.50
N LEU A 148 4.03 14.31 -11.64
CA LEU A 148 4.39 14.82 -12.97
C LEU A 148 3.20 15.48 -13.66
#